data_56317769c8303fc28aadf626ef4e84bd
#
_entry.id   56317769c8303fc28aadf626ef4e84bd
#
_cell.length_a   1.000
_cell.length_b   1.000
_cell.length_c   1.000
_cell.angle_alpha   90.00
_cell.angle_beta   90.00
_cell.angle_gamma   90.00
#
_symmetry.space_group_name_H-M   'P 1'
#
loop_
_entity.id
_entity.type
_entity.pdbx_description
1 polymer ?
#
loop_
_entity_poly.entity_id
_entity_poly.type
_entity_poly.pdbx_seq_one_letter_code
_entity_poly.pdbx_strand_id
1 'polypeptide(L)'
;RFIDKQIDLKWVEAIEDAIIPLDNIIRNPRRFIVQEEEIVNIELAKKISPESIRHLAQHTNMIAKVEEDTVTPNRILNIFKEESFETYENRFIYTLLINLQYFISKRLAAINESAVGDNVTSILFKDNFKIGKENVKCTFEMSIDSPGFKMDGNLLDVDPEKLSKFQRVERIKKILYDFQNSPLIKSLAGTSLVRPPIMRTNVLQKN
;
A
#
# COMPACT_ATOMS: atom_id res chain seq x y z
N ARG A 1 4.68 9.22 -31.83
CA ARG A 1 6.11 9.41 -32.19
C ARG A 1 6.75 10.62 -31.50
N PHE A 2 6.05 11.76 -31.35
CA PHE A 2 6.62 12.95 -30.68
C PHE A 2 6.76 12.71 -29.15
N ILE A 3 5.74 12.17 -28.52
CA ILE A 3 5.71 11.84 -27.09
C ILE A 3 6.83 10.86 -26.74
N ASP A 4 7.06 9.85 -27.55
CA ASP A 4 8.11 8.84 -27.29
C ASP A 4 9.53 9.45 -27.27
N LYS A 5 9.77 10.54 -27.98
CA LYS A 5 11.08 11.22 -27.98
C LYS A 5 11.39 11.94 -26.67
N GLN A 6 10.37 12.32 -25.91
CA GLN A 6 10.52 13.03 -24.63
C GLN A 6 10.68 12.12 -23.43
N ILE A 7 10.41 10.81 -23.58
CA ILE A 7 10.52 9.84 -22.50
C ILE A 7 11.98 9.34 -22.44
N ASP A 8 12.62 9.62 -21.31
CA ASP A 8 13.91 9.02 -20.97
C ASP A 8 13.67 7.56 -20.54
N LEU A 9 14.29 6.61 -21.25
CA LEU A 9 14.13 5.19 -20.97
C LEU A 9 14.76 4.77 -19.65
N LYS A 10 15.79 5.44 -19.17
CA LYS A 10 16.53 5.02 -17.97
C LYS A 10 15.65 4.84 -16.74
N TRP A 11 14.75 5.78 -16.48
CA TRP A 11 13.85 5.65 -15.33
C TRP A 11 12.72 4.64 -15.59
N VAL A 12 12.31 4.45 -16.84
CA VAL A 12 11.31 3.46 -17.22
C VAL A 12 11.86 2.06 -16.96
N GLU A 13 13.05 1.77 -17.45
CA GLU A 13 13.75 0.49 -17.26
C GLU A 13 14.01 0.22 -15.78
N ALA A 14 14.48 1.22 -15.03
CA ALA A 14 14.71 1.07 -13.60
C ALA A 14 13.44 0.71 -12.80
N ILE A 15 12.28 1.22 -13.21
CA ILE A 15 11.01 0.85 -12.57
C ILE A 15 10.57 -0.55 -13.04
N GLU A 16 10.73 -0.88 -14.31
CA GLU A 16 10.38 -2.21 -14.85
C GLU A 16 11.17 -3.31 -14.15
N ASP A 17 12.46 -3.11 -13.91
CA ASP A 17 13.32 -4.04 -13.16
C ASP A 17 12.82 -4.25 -11.72
N ALA A 18 12.19 -3.24 -11.12
CA ALA A 18 11.64 -3.34 -9.78
C ALA A 18 10.26 -4.01 -9.72
N ILE A 19 9.54 -4.15 -10.82
CA ILE A 19 8.15 -4.68 -10.84
C ILE A 19 8.08 -6.10 -10.30
N ILE A 20 8.92 -7.01 -10.80
CA ILE A 20 8.91 -8.43 -10.39
C ILE A 20 9.27 -8.60 -8.92
N PRO A 21 10.34 -7.98 -8.39
CA PRO A 21 10.60 -7.97 -6.94
C PRO A 21 9.43 -7.42 -6.11
N LEU A 22 8.79 -6.33 -6.56
CA LEU A 22 7.64 -5.75 -5.87
C LEU A 22 6.44 -6.70 -5.85
N ASP A 23 6.11 -7.33 -6.99
CA ASP A 23 5.03 -8.31 -7.06
C ASP A 23 5.26 -9.47 -6.09
N ASN A 24 6.49 -10.00 -6.02
CA ASN A 24 6.85 -11.07 -5.11
C ASN A 24 6.66 -10.68 -3.64
N ILE A 25 7.03 -9.45 -3.25
CA ILE A 25 6.86 -8.97 -1.88
C ILE A 25 5.37 -8.75 -1.56
N ILE A 26 4.62 -8.20 -2.49
CA ILE A 26 3.18 -7.94 -2.31
C ILE A 26 2.38 -9.23 -2.17
N ARG A 27 2.76 -10.27 -2.91
CA ARG A 27 2.12 -11.60 -2.82
C ARG A 27 2.53 -12.36 -1.57
N ASN A 28 3.74 -12.15 -1.08
CA ASN A 28 4.29 -12.85 0.08
C ASN A 28 4.76 -11.86 1.16
N PRO A 29 3.85 -11.08 1.75
CA PRO A 29 4.22 -10.04 2.70
C PRO A 29 4.72 -10.64 4.01
N ARG A 30 5.64 -9.94 4.65
CA ARG A 30 6.03 -10.26 6.02
C ARG A 30 4.90 -9.95 6.98
N ARG A 31 4.71 -10.83 7.96
CA ARG A 31 3.70 -10.68 9.02
C ARG A 31 4.34 -10.96 10.37
N PHE A 32 3.76 -10.38 11.38
CA PHE A 32 4.08 -10.73 12.75
C PHE A 32 2.78 -10.94 13.53
N ILE A 33 2.90 -11.68 14.62
CA ILE A 33 1.76 -11.96 15.48
C ILE A 33 1.74 -10.90 16.57
N VAL A 34 0.68 -10.10 16.61
CA VAL A 34 0.38 -9.20 17.73
C VAL A 34 -0.42 -9.99 18.75
N GLN A 35 -0.01 -9.90 20.02
CA GLN A 35 -0.76 -10.43 21.13
C GLN A 35 -1.44 -9.26 21.82
N GLU A 36 -2.76 -9.28 21.86
CA GLU A 36 -3.56 -8.33 22.62
C GLU A 36 -4.14 -9.05 23.84
N GLU A 37 -3.99 -8.44 24.99
CA GLU A 37 -4.46 -8.96 26.27
C GLU A 37 -5.67 -8.15 26.71
N GLU A 38 -6.80 -8.82 26.88
CA GLU A 38 -8.03 -8.19 27.32
C GLU A 38 -8.69 -9.02 28.44
N ILE A 39 -9.17 -8.33 29.47
CA ILE A 39 -9.95 -8.98 30.53
C ILE A 39 -11.42 -9.02 30.10
N VAL A 40 -11.89 -10.21 29.78
CA VAL A 40 -13.25 -10.46 29.33
C VAL A 40 -14.05 -11.27 30.33
N ASN A 41 -15.37 -11.22 30.25
CA ASN A 41 -16.23 -12.15 30.98
C ASN A 41 -15.96 -13.58 30.51
N ILE A 42 -16.03 -14.55 31.40
CA ILE A 42 -15.70 -15.95 31.09
C ILE A 42 -16.51 -16.50 29.90
N GLU A 43 -17.74 -16.05 29.73
CA GLU A 43 -18.64 -16.44 28.63
C GLU A 43 -18.12 -15.96 27.26
N LEU A 44 -17.31 -14.89 27.22
CA LEU A 44 -16.74 -14.31 26.01
C LEU A 44 -15.33 -14.84 25.71
N ALA A 45 -14.76 -15.59 26.64
CA ALA A 45 -13.40 -16.14 26.48
C ALA A 45 -13.39 -17.22 25.39
N LYS A 46 -12.67 -16.95 24.29
CA LYS A 46 -12.53 -17.91 23.18
C LYS A 46 -11.56 -19.04 23.48
N LYS A 47 -10.49 -18.74 24.20
CA LYS A 47 -9.43 -19.72 24.53
C LYS A 47 -8.78 -19.35 25.84
N ILE A 48 -8.72 -20.31 26.77
CA ILE A 48 -7.99 -20.15 28.01
C ILE A 48 -6.55 -20.64 27.80
N SER A 49 -5.60 -19.76 28.04
CA SER A 49 -4.17 -20.05 27.95
C SER A 49 -3.57 -20.29 29.35
N PRO A 50 -2.37 -20.91 29.46
CA PRO A 50 -1.66 -21.00 30.73
C PRO A 50 -1.40 -19.64 31.39
N GLU A 51 -1.17 -18.60 30.56
CA GLU A 51 -1.02 -17.21 31.01
C GLU A 51 -2.31 -16.68 31.66
N SER A 52 -3.47 -16.99 31.04
CA SER A 52 -4.79 -16.64 31.59
C SER A 52 -4.99 -17.22 32.98
N ILE A 53 -4.61 -18.48 33.18
CA ILE A 53 -4.72 -19.18 34.47
C ILE A 53 -3.75 -18.55 35.50
N ARG A 54 -2.52 -18.26 35.10
CA ARG A 54 -1.54 -17.62 35.97
C ARG A 54 -1.99 -16.22 36.38
N HIS A 55 -2.56 -15.45 35.45
CA HIS A 55 -3.13 -14.13 35.71
C HIS A 55 -4.31 -14.23 36.71
N LEU A 56 -5.21 -15.22 36.53
CA LEU A 56 -6.31 -15.45 37.45
C LEU A 56 -5.85 -15.79 38.88
N ALA A 57 -4.80 -16.59 38.99
CA ALA A 57 -4.22 -16.94 40.30
C ALA A 57 -3.62 -15.72 41.04
N GLN A 58 -3.18 -14.71 40.30
CA GLN A 58 -2.67 -13.45 40.87
C GLN A 58 -3.79 -12.43 41.17
N HIS A 59 -4.95 -12.58 40.52
CA HIS A 59 -6.09 -11.65 40.60
C HIS A 59 -7.36 -12.38 41.08
N THR A 60 -7.36 -12.77 42.35
CA THR A 60 -8.47 -13.54 42.93
C THR A 60 -9.82 -12.80 42.99
N ASN A 61 -9.82 -11.48 42.83
CA ASN A 61 -11.02 -10.67 42.70
C ASN A 61 -11.82 -10.97 41.42
N MET A 62 -11.24 -11.70 40.48
CA MET A 62 -11.92 -12.15 39.23
C MET A 62 -12.61 -13.53 39.42
N ILE A 63 -12.47 -14.16 40.59
CA ILE A 63 -13.07 -15.44 40.87
C ILE A 63 -14.45 -15.21 41.47
N ALA A 64 -15.48 -15.81 40.85
CA ALA A 64 -16.85 -15.74 41.33
C ALA A 64 -17.13 -16.79 42.43
N LYS A 65 -16.61 -18.01 42.24
CA LYS A 65 -16.84 -19.14 43.14
C LYS A 65 -15.66 -20.08 43.18
N VAL A 66 -15.38 -20.63 44.37
CA VAL A 66 -14.41 -21.65 44.57
C VAL A 66 -15.13 -22.84 45.23
N GLU A 67 -15.07 -24.00 44.62
CA GLU A 67 -15.50 -25.29 45.13
C GLU A 67 -14.27 -26.17 45.36
N GLU A 68 -14.39 -27.28 46.06
CA GLU A 68 -13.27 -28.10 46.55
C GLU A 68 -12.23 -28.39 45.42
N ASP A 69 -12.71 -28.68 44.19
CA ASP A 69 -11.84 -29.01 43.04
C ASP A 69 -12.00 -28.07 41.83
N THR A 70 -12.87 -27.05 41.91
CA THR A 70 -13.17 -26.20 40.79
C THR A 70 -13.18 -24.71 41.13
N VAL A 71 -12.61 -23.92 40.26
CA VAL A 71 -12.61 -22.46 40.36
C VAL A 71 -13.41 -21.90 39.18
N THR A 72 -14.48 -21.19 39.49
CA THR A 72 -15.31 -20.52 38.46
C THR A 72 -14.97 -19.04 38.46
N PRO A 73 -14.28 -18.54 37.41
CA PRO A 73 -13.99 -17.13 37.29
C PRO A 73 -15.23 -16.38 36.74
N ASN A 74 -15.37 -15.12 37.14
CA ASN A 74 -16.30 -14.19 36.53
C ASN A 74 -15.67 -13.53 35.27
N ARG A 75 -14.38 -13.20 35.42
CA ARG A 75 -13.58 -12.61 34.34
C ARG A 75 -12.27 -13.36 34.21
N ILE A 76 -11.73 -13.34 33.00
CA ILE A 76 -10.47 -13.99 32.71
C ILE A 76 -9.68 -13.16 31.69
N LEU A 77 -8.35 -13.22 31.79
CA LEU A 77 -7.47 -12.67 30.76
C LEU A 77 -7.59 -13.52 29.50
N ASN A 78 -8.05 -12.93 28.42
CA ASN A 78 -8.07 -13.55 27.10
C ASN A 78 -6.94 -12.96 26.24
N ILE A 79 -6.17 -13.83 25.62
CA ILE A 79 -5.06 -13.43 24.76
C ILE A 79 -5.47 -13.66 23.32
N PHE A 80 -5.67 -12.56 22.61
CA PHE A 80 -5.94 -12.58 21.18
C PHE A 80 -4.60 -12.56 20.44
N LYS A 81 -4.49 -13.41 19.44
CA LYS A 81 -3.35 -13.42 18.52
C LYS A 81 -3.85 -13.04 17.15
N GLU A 82 -3.44 -11.87 16.69
CA GLU A 82 -3.79 -11.37 15.36
C GLU A 82 -2.54 -11.24 14.49
N GLU A 83 -2.70 -11.54 13.20
CA GLU A 83 -1.64 -11.31 12.23
C GLU A 83 -1.66 -9.84 11.81
N SER A 84 -0.55 -9.16 11.95
CA SER A 84 -0.37 -7.79 11.49
C SER A 84 0.63 -7.72 10.33
N PHE A 85 0.31 -6.91 9.34
CA PHE A 85 1.19 -6.59 8.22
C PHE A 85 1.98 -5.29 8.43
N GLU A 86 1.82 -4.61 9.55
CA GLU A 86 2.47 -3.33 9.84
C GLU A 86 3.96 -3.46 10.17
N THR A 87 4.68 -4.25 9.40
CA THR A 87 6.14 -4.32 9.49
C THR A 87 6.79 -3.09 8.84
N TYR A 88 8.00 -2.78 9.24
CA TYR A 88 8.77 -1.70 8.64
C TYR A 88 8.94 -1.89 7.13
N GLU A 89 9.24 -3.11 6.71
CA GLU A 89 9.45 -3.47 5.32
C GLU A 89 8.19 -3.28 4.48
N ASN A 90 7.04 -3.74 4.96
CA ASN A 90 5.77 -3.57 4.26
C ASN A 90 5.38 -2.08 4.16
N ARG A 91 5.57 -1.32 5.24
CA ARG A 91 5.35 0.13 5.24
C ARG A 91 6.30 0.86 4.30
N PHE A 92 7.54 0.38 4.17
CA PHE A 92 8.48 0.90 3.18
C PHE A 92 7.98 0.67 1.75
N ILE A 93 7.52 -0.54 1.43
CA ILE A 93 6.92 -0.86 0.11
C ILE A 93 5.70 0.01 -0.17
N TYR A 94 4.81 0.18 0.82
CA TYR A 94 3.67 1.08 0.70
C TYR A 94 4.10 2.51 0.35
N THR A 95 5.08 3.05 1.07
CA THR A 95 5.63 4.38 0.81
C THR A 95 6.26 4.50 -0.57
N LEU A 96 7.01 3.46 -0.98
CA LEU A 96 7.65 3.40 -2.30
C LEU A 96 6.60 3.44 -3.42
N LEU A 97 5.52 2.66 -3.31
CA LEU A 97 4.45 2.63 -4.31
C LEU A 97 3.76 3.99 -4.47
N ILE A 98 3.47 4.68 -3.35
CA ILE A 98 2.90 6.03 -3.39
C ILE A 98 3.84 7.00 -4.10
N ASN A 99 5.13 6.97 -3.77
CA ASN A 99 6.13 7.85 -4.37
C ASN A 99 6.31 7.56 -5.87
N LEU A 100 6.35 6.29 -6.28
CA LEU A 100 6.43 5.90 -7.69
C LEU A 100 5.21 6.37 -8.47
N GLN A 101 4.02 6.21 -7.92
CA GLN A 101 2.80 6.67 -8.57
C GLN A 101 2.78 8.19 -8.74
N TYR A 102 3.17 8.93 -7.70
CA TYR A 102 3.30 10.39 -7.77
C TYR A 102 4.32 10.79 -8.83
N PHE A 103 5.49 10.14 -8.85
CA PHE A 103 6.54 10.39 -9.84
C PHE A 103 6.06 10.19 -11.27
N ILE A 104 5.41 9.04 -11.55
CA ILE A 104 4.89 8.73 -12.89
C ILE A 104 3.81 9.70 -13.29
N SER A 105 2.87 10.01 -12.39
CA SER A 105 1.79 10.96 -12.67
C SER A 105 2.34 12.35 -13.02
N LYS A 106 3.34 12.81 -12.27
CA LYS A 106 4.02 14.09 -12.54
C LYS A 106 4.75 14.08 -13.89
N ARG A 107 5.42 12.97 -14.24
CA ARG A 107 6.11 12.84 -15.53
C ARG A 107 5.13 12.79 -16.70
N LEU A 108 4.04 12.06 -16.58
CA LEU A 108 3.00 12.01 -17.59
C LEU A 108 2.32 13.38 -17.79
N ALA A 109 2.06 14.11 -16.70
CA ALA A 109 1.53 15.46 -16.80
C ALA A 109 2.47 16.39 -17.58
N ALA A 110 3.77 16.37 -17.27
CA ALA A 110 4.77 17.18 -17.96
C ALA A 110 4.89 16.80 -19.46
N ILE A 111 4.78 15.51 -19.80
CA ILE A 111 4.79 15.04 -21.18
C ILE A 111 3.54 15.52 -21.92
N ASN A 112 2.37 15.42 -21.29
CA ASN A 112 1.12 15.88 -21.88
C ASN A 112 1.10 17.41 -22.06
N GLU A 113 1.60 18.18 -21.09
CA GLU A 113 1.73 19.64 -21.23
C GLU A 113 2.65 20.04 -22.40
N SER A 114 3.74 19.31 -22.61
CA SER A 114 4.64 19.58 -23.74
C SER A 114 4.09 19.11 -25.10
N ALA A 115 3.11 18.20 -25.08
CA ALA A 115 2.45 17.67 -26.26
C ALA A 115 1.21 18.50 -26.73
N VAL A 116 0.86 19.55 -26.02
CA VAL A 116 -0.30 20.46 -26.27
C VAL A 116 -0.15 21.26 -27.58
N GLY A 117 0.43 20.68 -28.61
CA GLY A 117 0.36 21.22 -29.97
C GLY A 117 -0.67 20.52 -30.86
N ASP A 118 -0.88 19.21 -30.72
CA ASP A 118 -1.61 18.46 -31.72
C ASP A 118 -2.63 17.40 -31.25
N ASN A 119 -2.61 16.97 -29.98
CA ASN A 119 -3.62 16.01 -29.47
C ASN A 119 -3.80 16.14 -27.94
N VAL A 120 -4.83 16.84 -27.52
CA VAL A 120 -5.24 16.88 -26.10
C VAL A 120 -5.88 15.53 -25.75
N THR A 121 -5.15 14.69 -25.02
CA THR A 121 -5.65 13.40 -24.53
C THR A 121 -6.29 13.48 -23.16
N SER A 122 -6.07 14.56 -22.41
CA SER A 122 -6.73 14.78 -21.13
C SER A 122 -6.89 16.26 -20.83
N ILE A 123 -8.04 16.63 -20.27
CA ILE A 123 -8.32 17.97 -19.77
C ILE A 123 -8.52 17.83 -18.26
N LEU A 124 -7.68 18.48 -17.48
CA LEU A 124 -7.83 18.60 -16.04
C LEU A 124 -8.18 20.04 -15.69
N PHE A 125 -9.41 20.26 -15.26
CA PHE A 125 -9.87 21.55 -14.75
C PHE A 125 -9.96 21.50 -13.23
N LYS A 126 -9.29 22.42 -12.55
CA LYS A 126 -9.41 22.60 -11.09
C LYS A 126 -9.71 24.05 -10.82
N ASP A 127 -10.80 24.32 -10.15
CA ASP A 127 -11.17 25.65 -9.72
C ASP A 127 -11.70 25.65 -8.29
N ASN A 128 -11.49 26.76 -7.60
CA ASN A 128 -11.99 27.00 -6.26
C ASN A 128 -12.84 28.28 -6.30
N PHE A 129 -14.13 28.17 -6.11
CA PHE A 129 -15.04 29.29 -6.10
C PHE A 129 -15.91 29.30 -4.85
N LYS A 130 -16.43 30.48 -4.50
CA LYS A 130 -17.32 30.67 -3.36
C LYS A 130 -18.77 30.72 -3.83
N ILE A 131 -19.62 29.90 -3.23
CA ILE A 131 -21.06 29.99 -3.36
C ILE A 131 -21.59 30.42 -1.99
N GLY A 132 -21.98 31.69 -1.87
CA GLY A 132 -22.42 32.26 -0.58
C GLY A 132 -21.28 32.23 0.46
N LYS A 133 -21.45 31.47 1.54
CA LYS A 133 -20.43 31.32 2.61
C LYS A 133 -19.55 30.08 2.45
N GLU A 134 -19.82 29.24 1.47
CA GLU A 134 -19.13 27.97 1.27
C GLU A 134 -18.03 28.08 0.20
N ASN A 135 -16.89 27.45 0.48
CA ASN A 135 -15.83 27.27 -0.49
C ASN A 135 -16.06 25.94 -1.24
N VAL A 136 -16.33 26.02 -2.53
CA VAL A 136 -16.53 24.85 -3.37
C VAL A 136 -15.28 24.62 -4.19
N LYS A 137 -14.71 23.42 -4.06
CA LYS A 137 -13.59 22.95 -4.87
C LYS A 137 -14.15 22.06 -5.97
N CYS A 138 -14.03 22.51 -7.21
CA CYS A 138 -14.39 21.72 -8.38
C CYS A 138 -13.16 21.09 -9.00
N THR A 139 -13.20 19.80 -9.23
CA THR A 139 -12.18 19.09 -10.03
C THR A 139 -12.91 18.33 -11.13
N PHE A 140 -12.65 18.69 -12.38
CA PHE A 140 -13.15 17.99 -13.56
C PHE A 140 -11.95 17.37 -14.28
N GLU A 141 -11.98 16.06 -14.47
CA GLU A 141 -10.99 15.34 -15.24
C GLU A 141 -11.69 14.61 -16.38
N MET A 142 -11.30 14.93 -17.59
CA MET A 142 -11.75 14.23 -18.78
C MET A 142 -10.53 13.64 -19.48
N SER A 143 -10.48 12.33 -19.59
CA SER A 143 -9.47 11.61 -20.37
C SER A 143 -10.14 11.06 -21.63
N ILE A 144 -9.52 11.31 -22.79
CA ILE A 144 -9.89 10.65 -24.04
C ILE A 144 -8.92 9.48 -24.20
N ASP A 145 -9.42 8.29 -23.94
CA ASP A 145 -8.66 7.09 -24.27
C ASP A 145 -8.63 6.96 -25.79
N SER A 146 -7.46 7.17 -26.38
CA SER A 146 -7.27 6.78 -27.79
C SER A 146 -7.61 5.30 -27.93
N PRO A 147 -8.37 4.89 -28.96
CA PRO A 147 -8.66 3.47 -29.20
C PRO A 147 -7.41 2.76 -29.71
N GLY A 148 -6.37 2.74 -28.89
CA GLY A 148 -5.10 2.12 -29.21
C GLY A 148 -4.67 1.23 -28.08
N PHE A 149 -4.39 0.02 -28.31
CA PHE A 149 -3.75 -0.96 -27.46
C PHE A 149 -4.52 -1.31 -26.18
N LYS A 150 -5.53 -2.16 -26.34
CA LYS A 150 -6.05 -2.94 -25.23
C LYS A 150 -4.96 -3.94 -24.84
N MET A 151 -4.37 -3.77 -23.67
CA MET A 151 -3.54 -4.82 -23.07
C MET A 151 -4.49 -5.87 -22.49
N ASP A 152 -4.83 -6.87 -23.30
CA ASP A 152 -5.59 -8.02 -22.83
C ASP A 152 -4.60 -9.01 -22.21
N GLY A 153 -4.86 -9.45 -20.98
CA GLY A 153 -4.04 -10.41 -20.27
C GLY A 153 -3.27 -9.86 -19.07
N ASN A 154 -2.38 -10.68 -18.51
CA ASN A 154 -1.56 -10.30 -17.37
C ASN A 154 -0.47 -9.30 -17.81
N LEU A 155 -0.53 -8.10 -17.28
CA LEU A 155 0.40 -7.03 -17.61
C LEU A 155 1.86 -7.34 -17.26
N LEU A 156 2.09 -8.27 -16.32
CA LEU A 156 3.43 -8.70 -15.92
C LEU A 156 4.12 -9.54 -17.02
N ASP A 157 3.34 -10.28 -17.82
CA ASP A 157 3.85 -11.19 -18.86
C ASP A 157 4.10 -10.48 -20.21
N VAL A 158 3.74 -9.20 -20.32
CA VAL A 158 3.93 -8.44 -21.54
C VAL A 158 5.39 -8.05 -21.71
N ASP A 159 5.98 -8.40 -22.85
CA ASP A 159 7.36 -8.06 -23.20
C ASP A 159 7.49 -6.54 -23.42
N PRO A 160 8.28 -5.83 -22.58
CA PRO A 160 8.43 -4.38 -22.69
C PRO A 160 9.06 -3.93 -24.03
N GLU A 161 9.91 -4.75 -24.64
CA GLU A 161 10.63 -4.37 -25.86
C GLU A 161 9.70 -4.23 -27.08
N LYS A 162 8.54 -4.90 -27.02
CA LYS A 162 7.52 -4.80 -28.09
C LYS A 162 6.63 -3.57 -27.96
N LEU A 163 6.76 -2.81 -26.90
CA LEU A 163 5.95 -1.64 -26.61
C LEU A 163 6.67 -0.34 -26.95
N SER A 164 5.90 0.69 -27.38
CA SER A 164 6.43 2.05 -27.45
C SER A 164 6.76 2.57 -26.04
N LYS A 165 7.62 3.57 -25.93
CA LYS A 165 8.00 4.15 -24.64
C LYS A 165 6.78 4.62 -23.84
N PHE A 166 5.84 5.24 -24.50
CA PHE A 166 4.59 5.69 -23.87
C PHE A 166 3.75 4.51 -23.37
N GLN A 167 3.62 3.45 -24.17
CA GLN A 167 2.91 2.24 -23.76
C GLN A 167 3.59 1.53 -22.57
N ARG A 168 4.93 1.55 -22.50
CA ARG A 168 5.67 1.05 -21.34
C ARG A 168 5.30 1.82 -20.06
N VAL A 169 5.25 3.16 -20.13
CA VAL A 169 4.85 3.99 -18.99
C VAL A 169 3.40 3.75 -18.58
N GLU A 170 2.50 3.62 -19.54
CA GLU A 170 1.09 3.28 -19.27
C GLU A 170 0.94 1.90 -18.64
N ARG A 171 1.70 0.91 -19.10
CA ARG A 171 1.77 -0.42 -18.50
C ARG A 171 2.22 -0.35 -17.04
N ILE A 172 3.32 0.35 -16.76
CA ILE A 172 3.82 0.56 -15.39
C ILE A 172 2.75 1.22 -14.53
N LYS A 173 2.08 2.26 -15.01
CA LYS A 173 1.01 2.95 -14.28
C LYS A 173 -0.11 2.00 -13.89
N LYS A 174 -0.56 1.13 -14.81
CA LYS A 174 -1.59 0.12 -14.54
C LYS A 174 -1.13 -0.91 -13.52
N ILE A 175 0.09 -1.44 -13.65
CA ILE A 175 0.66 -2.41 -12.69
C ILE A 175 0.73 -1.80 -11.27
N LEU A 176 1.20 -0.56 -11.14
CA LEU A 176 1.26 0.11 -9.84
C LEU A 176 -0.13 0.36 -9.26
N TYR A 177 -1.12 0.63 -10.09
CA TYR A 177 -2.51 0.75 -9.65
C TYR A 177 -3.05 -0.60 -9.13
N ASP A 178 -2.74 -1.71 -9.81
CA ASP A 178 -3.12 -3.04 -9.37
C ASP A 178 -2.43 -3.39 -8.03
N PHE A 179 -1.17 -3.05 -7.87
CA PHE A 179 -0.45 -3.22 -6.61
C PHE A 179 -1.10 -2.44 -5.45
N GLN A 180 -1.54 -1.20 -5.70
CA GLN A 180 -2.25 -0.42 -4.68
C GLN A 180 -3.59 -1.04 -4.27
N ASN A 181 -4.24 -1.74 -5.17
CA ASN A 181 -5.48 -2.44 -4.89
C ASN A 181 -5.28 -3.79 -4.18
N SER A 182 -4.05 -4.22 -3.98
CA SER A 182 -3.74 -5.46 -3.26
C SER A 182 -4.20 -5.42 -1.80
N PRO A 183 -4.56 -6.57 -1.20
CA PRO A 183 -4.99 -6.65 0.19
C PRO A 183 -3.95 -6.10 1.17
N LEU A 184 -2.64 -6.36 0.93
CA LEU A 184 -1.55 -5.85 1.73
C LEU A 184 -1.56 -4.31 1.77
N ILE A 185 -1.58 -3.68 0.61
CA ILE A 185 -1.48 -2.21 0.52
C ILE A 185 -2.73 -1.55 1.09
N LYS A 186 -3.91 -2.15 0.90
CA LYS A 186 -5.16 -1.69 1.52
C LYS A 186 -5.13 -1.79 3.04
N SER A 187 -4.52 -2.83 3.61
CA SER A 187 -4.39 -2.95 5.07
C SER A 187 -3.44 -1.92 5.68
N LEU A 188 -2.49 -1.40 4.88
CA LEU A 188 -1.55 -0.37 5.29
C LEU A 188 -2.05 1.05 5.01
N ALA A 189 -3.22 1.19 4.38
CA ALA A 189 -3.82 2.50 4.11
C ALA A 189 -4.09 3.24 5.43
N GLY A 190 -3.57 4.46 5.54
CA GLY A 190 -3.65 5.26 6.77
C GLY A 190 -2.46 5.13 7.72
N THR A 191 -1.55 4.17 7.50
CA THR A 191 -0.29 4.12 8.25
C THR A 191 0.64 5.26 7.85
N SER A 192 1.50 5.70 8.77
CA SER A 192 2.46 6.77 8.49
C SER A 192 3.49 6.31 7.46
N LEU A 193 3.81 7.18 6.49
CA LEU A 193 4.86 6.94 5.51
C LEU A 193 6.22 6.82 6.19
N VAL A 194 7.04 5.90 5.70
CA VAL A 194 8.36 5.61 6.25
C VAL A 194 9.42 6.24 5.35
N ARG A 195 10.36 6.97 5.94
CA ARG A 195 11.53 7.43 5.19
C ARG A 195 12.42 6.23 4.89
N PRO A 196 12.94 6.10 3.64
CA PRO A 196 13.90 5.07 3.35
C PRO A 196 15.09 5.21 4.30
N PRO A 197 15.63 4.10 4.85
CA PRO A 197 16.83 4.16 5.64
C PRO A 197 17.93 4.76 4.76
N ILE A 198 18.57 5.81 5.26
CA ILE A 198 19.81 6.30 4.63
C ILE A 198 20.82 5.20 4.87
N MET A 199 20.98 4.31 3.91
CA MET A 199 22.11 3.40 3.92
C MET A 199 23.37 4.27 3.79
N ARG A 200 24.00 4.55 4.91
CA ARG A 200 25.39 5.03 4.93
C ARG A 200 26.25 3.85 4.48
N THR A 201 26.23 3.58 3.19
CA THR A 201 27.22 2.66 2.61
C THR A 201 28.55 3.38 2.61
N ASN A 202 29.35 3.17 3.64
CA ASN A 202 30.78 3.48 3.65
C ASN A 202 31.55 2.74 2.53
N VAL A 203 30.86 2.04 1.66
CA VAL A 203 31.41 1.24 0.56
C VAL A 203 31.70 2.09 -0.67
N LEU A 204 31.09 3.26 -0.82
CA LEU A 204 31.32 4.14 -1.97
C LEU A 204 32.41 5.20 -1.75
N GLN A 205 33.10 5.18 -0.60
CA GLN A 205 34.25 6.06 -0.35
C GLN A 205 35.62 5.37 -0.49
N LYS A 206 35.66 4.15 -0.99
CA LYS A 206 36.90 3.44 -1.27
C LYS A 206 36.97 3.00 -2.73
N ASN A 207 36.90 3.94 -3.64
CA ASN A 207 37.49 3.85 -4.98
C ASN A 207 37.63 5.26 -5.55
#